data_18096dbf5cc9c0af9865fb26073234fe
#
_entry.id   18096dbf5cc9c0af9865fb26073234fe
#
_cell.length_a   1.000
_cell.length_b   1.000
_cell.length_c   1.000
_cell.angle_alpha   90.00
_cell.angle_beta   90.00
_cell.angle_gamma   90.00
#
_symmetry.space_group_name_H-M   'P 1'
#
loop_
_entity.id
_entity.type
_entity.pdbx_description
1 polymer ?
#
loop_
_entity_poly.entity_id
_entity_poly.type
_entity_poly.pdbx_seq_one_letter_code
_entity_poly.pdbx_strand_id
1 'polypeptide(L)'
;MSGENFRSKILERCLAQDGDVIINLDETEGYGSSFLEEAFGGLVRAGHDAEVLLTRLKFVSEEDPSLIDEIVGYIKDAQRRNKH
;
A
#
# COMPACT_ATOMS: atom_id res chain seq x y z
N MET A 1 -15.37 -3.53 1.43
CA MET A 1 -14.08 -4.08 1.91
C MET A 1 -13.33 -3.02 2.69
N SER A 2 -12.85 -3.34 3.86
CA SER A 2 -12.04 -2.41 4.64
C SER A 2 -10.58 -2.46 4.21
N GLY A 3 -9.82 -1.41 4.54
CA GLY A 3 -8.39 -1.39 4.25
C GLY A 3 -7.64 -2.52 4.94
N GLU A 4 -8.06 -2.88 6.14
CA GLU A 4 -7.46 -3.98 6.87
C GLU A 4 -7.68 -5.31 6.16
N ASN A 5 -8.88 -5.57 5.66
CA ASN A 5 -9.18 -6.79 4.92
C ASN A 5 -8.39 -6.83 3.61
N PHE A 6 -8.31 -5.71 2.91
CA PHE A 6 -7.54 -5.63 1.67
C PHE A 6 -6.08 -5.95 1.93
N ARG A 7 -5.51 -5.37 2.99
CA ARG A 7 -4.14 -5.64 3.38
C ARG A 7 -3.92 -7.12 3.70
N SER A 8 -4.74 -7.68 4.60
CA SER A 8 -4.54 -9.04 5.09
C SER A 8 -4.76 -10.11 4.03
N LYS A 9 -5.81 -9.95 3.24
CA LYS A 9 -6.24 -11.01 2.33
C LYS A 9 -5.65 -10.91 0.94
N ILE A 10 -5.26 -9.72 0.52
CA ILE A 10 -4.79 -9.50 -0.83
C ILE A 10 -3.33 -9.09 -0.85
N LEU A 11 -3.00 -7.99 -0.18
CA LEU A 11 -1.64 -7.45 -0.25
C LEU A 11 -0.61 -8.38 0.38
N GLU A 12 -0.88 -8.93 1.53
CA GLU A 12 0.08 -9.81 2.19
C GLU A 12 0.27 -11.11 1.43
N ARG A 13 -0.78 -11.62 0.79
CA ARG A 13 -0.64 -12.80 -0.07
C ARG A 13 0.23 -12.52 -1.27
N CYS A 14 0.07 -11.35 -1.89
CA CYS A 14 0.90 -10.96 -3.01
C CYS A 14 2.36 -10.76 -2.59
N LEU A 15 2.59 -10.17 -1.43
CA LEU A 15 3.92 -9.93 -0.92
C LEU A 15 4.63 -11.19 -0.46
N ALA A 16 3.89 -12.25 -0.17
CA ALA A 16 4.46 -13.52 0.20
C ALA A 16 5.16 -14.22 -0.98
N GLN A 17 4.84 -13.80 -2.20
CA GLN A 17 5.47 -14.32 -3.40
C GLN A 17 6.66 -13.46 -3.78
N ASP A 18 7.64 -14.08 -4.44
CA ASP A 18 8.81 -13.33 -4.91
C ASP A 18 8.45 -12.45 -6.10
N GLY A 19 9.14 -11.33 -6.25
CA GLY A 19 9.01 -10.45 -7.40
C GLY A 19 8.18 -9.21 -7.13
N ASP A 20 7.94 -8.44 -8.18
CA ASP A 20 7.20 -7.20 -8.07
C ASP A 20 5.69 -7.45 -8.05
N VAL A 21 4.98 -6.57 -7.34
CA VAL A 21 3.53 -6.61 -7.25
C VAL A 21 2.98 -5.39 -7.97
N ILE A 22 2.13 -5.59 -8.95
CA ILE A 22 1.52 -4.50 -9.71
C ILE A 22 0.12 -4.26 -9.18
N ILE A 23 -0.15 -3.03 -8.77
CA ILE A 23 -1.45 -2.65 -8.22
C ILE A 23 -2.07 -1.59 -9.12
N ASN A 24 -3.18 -1.93 -9.74
CA ASN A 24 -3.92 -1.02 -10.60
C ASN A 24 -5.00 -0.32 -9.78
N LEU A 25 -4.84 0.98 -9.60
CA LEU A 25 -5.75 1.80 -8.82
C LEU A 25 -6.93 2.34 -9.64
N ASP A 26 -6.84 2.26 -10.96
CA ASP A 26 -7.89 2.78 -11.84
C ASP A 26 -9.12 1.88 -11.90
N GLU A 27 -8.95 0.62 -11.61
CA GLU A 27 -10.06 -0.35 -11.70
C GLU A 27 -11.02 -0.28 -10.53
N THR A 28 -10.68 0.45 -9.49
CA THR A 28 -11.49 0.51 -8.29
C THR A 28 -11.92 1.92 -7.99
N GLU A 29 -13.23 2.12 -7.86
CA GLU A 29 -13.76 3.43 -7.52
C GLU A 29 -13.74 3.65 -6.01
N GLY A 30 -13.52 4.90 -5.63
CA GLY A 30 -13.77 5.33 -4.26
C GLY A 30 -12.76 4.92 -3.22
N TYR A 31 -11.49 4.81 -3.57
CA TYR A 31 -10.46 4.64 -2.56
C TYR A 31 -10.35 5.91 -1.72
N GLY A 32 -10.85 5.87 -0.51
CA GLY A 32 -10.70 6.98 0.42
C GLY A 32 -9.33 6.97 1.08
N SER A 33 -8.94 8.13 1.61
CA SER A 33 -7.65 8.25 2.29
C SER A 33 -7.52 7.28 3.46
N SER A 34 -8.60 7.07 4.21
CA SER A 34 -8.57 6.11 5.33
C SER A 34 -8.32 4.69 4.87
N PHE A 35 -8.93 4.30 3.74
CA PHE A 35 -8.73 2.98 3.18
C PHE A 35 -7.27 2.77 2.78
N LEU A 36 -6.71 3.74 2.05
CA LEU A 36 -5.32 3.65 1.57
C LEU A 36 -4.33 3.65 2.73
N GLU A 37 -4.55 4.51 3.71
CA GLU A 37 -3.68 4.57 4.87
C GLU A 37 -3.68 3.24 5.62
N GLU A 38 -4.86 2.69 5.86
CA GLU A 38 -4.99 1.46 6.61
C GLU A 38 -4.42 0.26 5.85
N ALA A 39 -4.63 0.21 4.53
CA ALA A 39 -4.12 -0.88 3.72
C ALA A 39 -2.59 -0.83 3.61
N PHE A 40 -2.04 0.28 3.19
CA PHE A 40 -0.60 0.38 2.90
C PHE A 40 0.22 0.76 4.11
N GLY A 41 -0.25 1.70 4.92
CA GLY A 41 0.41 2.00 6.19
C GLY A 41 0.35 0.81 7.13
N GLY A 42 -0.74 0.04 7.08
CA GLY A 42 -0.90 -1.17 7.87
C GLY A 42 0.13 -2.25 7.57
N LEU A 43 0.63 -2.30 6.32
CA LEU A 43 1.70 -3.25 5.97
C LEU A 43 2.97 -2.95 6.76
N VAL A 44 3.31 -1.68 6.90
CA VAL A 44 4.48 -1.29 7.68
C VAL A 44 4.27 -1.63 9.16
N ARG A 45 3.09 -1.34 9.68
CA ARG A 45 2.76 -1.66 11.07
C ARG A 45 2.77 -3.17 11.33
N ALA A 46 2.51 -3.96 10.29
CA ALA A 46 2.54 -5.43 10.40
C ALA A 46 3.96 -6.00 10.28
N GLY A 47 4.96 -5.16 10.02
CA GLY A 47 6.35 -5.60 10.01
C GLY A 47 7.05 -5.51 8.66
N HIS A 48 6.35 -5.06 7.62
CA HIS A 48 6.98 -4.91 6.31
C HIS A 48 7.84 -3.64 6.27
N ASP A 49 9.02 -3.75 5.66
CA ASP A 49 9.93 -2.62 5.52
C ASP A 49 9.44 -1.68 4.41
N ALA A 50 9.40 -0.38 4.70
CA ALA A 50 8.92 0.60 3.73
C ALA A 50 9.75 0.60 2.45
N GLU A 51 11.07 0.49 2.55
CA GLU A 51 11.92 0.48 1.36
C GLU A 51 11.64 -0.74 0.48
N VAL A 52 11.42 -1.90 1.09
CA VAL A 52 11.07 -3.10 0.36
C VAL A 52 9.73 -2.93 -0.33
N LEU A 53 8.75 -2.38 0.38
CA LEU A 53 7.43 -2.13 -0.20
C LEU A 53 7.51 -1.17 -1.38
N LEU A 54 8.24 -0.07 -1.23
CA LEU A 54 8.37 0.94 -2.29
C LEU A 54 9.13 0.40 -3.50
N THR A 55 9.99 -0.59 -3.30
CA THR A 55 10.73 -1.22 -4.38
C THR A 55 9.87 -2.26 -5.11
N ARG A 56 9.11 -3.06 -4.36
CA ARG A 56 8.34 -4.17 -4.93
C ARG A 56 6.97 -3.77 -5.45
N LEU A 57 6.33 -2.79 -4.82
CA LEU A 57 4.99 -2.36 -5.22
C LEU A 57 5.07 -1.40 -6.41
N LYS A 58 4.40 -1.76 -7.49
CA LYS A 58 4.32 -0.93 -8.69
C LYS A 58 2.87 -0.48 -8.84
N PHE A 59 2.65 0.81 -8.79
CA PHE A 59 1.30 1.36 -8.84
C PHE A 59 0.97 1.88 -10.23
N VAL A 60 -0.25 1.63 -10.67
CA VAL A 60 -0.77 2.15 -11.92
C VAL A 60 -2.00 2.99 -11.60
N SER A 61 -1.96 4.27 -11.93
CA SER A 61 -3.09 5.17 -11.74
C SER A 61 -3.03 6.25 -12.83
N GLU A 62 -3.74 6.02 -13.92
CA GLU A 62 -3.78 6.97 -15.02
C GLU A 62 -4.80 8.08 -14.78
N GLU A 63 -5.91 7.73 -14.10
CA GLU A 63 -6.97 8.70 -13.82
C GLU A 63 -6.59 9.68 -12.72
N ASP A 64 -5.88 9.21 -11.71
CA ASP A 64 -5.49 10.06 -10.59
C ASP A 64 -4.10 9.67 -10.07
N PRO A 65 -3.04 10.15 -10.74
CA PRO A 65 -1.68 9.84 -10.32
C PRO A 65 -1.34 10.29 -8.89
N SER A 66 -2.10 11.24 -8.34
CA SER A 66 -1.85 11.71 -6.97
C SER A 66 -2.11 10.61 -5.94
N LEU A 67 -2.89 9.59 -6.27
CA LEU A 67 -3.10 8.45 -5.39
C LEU A 67 -1.80 7.71 -5.10
N ILE A 68 -0.92 7.63 -6.10
CA ILE A 68 0.38 6.99 -5.93
C ILE A 68 1.20 7.75 -4.89
N ASP A 69 1.22 9.08 -5.00
CA ASP A 69 1.94 9.92 -4.05
C ASP A 69 1.37 9.79 -2.64
N GLU A 70 0.04 9.71 -2.51
CA GLU A 70 -0.59 9.50 -1.22
C GLU A 70 -0.17 8.18 -0.59
N ILE A 71 -0.19 7.11 -1.38
CA ILE A 71 0.18 5.78 -0.87
C ILE A 71 1.64 5.76 -0.43
N VAL A 72 2.53 6.31 -1.24
CA VAL A 72 3.95 6.41 -0.89
C VAL A 72 4.11 7.19 0.41
N GLY A 73 3.36 8.28 0.55
CA GLY A 73 3.38 9.08 1.76
C GLY A 73 2.94 8.31 3.00
N TYR A 74 1.89 7.50 2.88
CA TYR A 74 1.40 6.69 3.99
C TYR A 74 2.42 5.64 4.40
N ILE A 75 3.07 5.00 3.42
CA ILE A 75 4.09 4.00 3.70
C ILE A 75 5.27 4.63 4.43
N LYS A 76 5.76 5.76 3.94
CA LYS A 76 6.90 6.46 4.55
C LYS A 76 6.55 6.96 5.95
N ASP A 77 5.36 7.50 6.11
CA ASP A 77 4.91 8.02 7.40
C ASP A 77 4.79 6.92 8.44
N ALA A 78 4.22 5.78 8.04
CA ALA A 78 4.09 4.64 8.92
C ALA A 78 5.45 4.08 9.36
N GLN A 79 6.43 4.06 8.45
CA GLN A 79 7.78 3.61 8.76
C GLN A 79 8.42 4.54 9.78
N ARG A 80 8.25 5.84 9.61
CA ARG A 80 8.80 6.84 10.51
C ARG A 80 8.20 6.72 11.91
N ARG A 81 6.89 6.49 12.00
CA ARG A 81 6.20 6.34 13.28
C ARG A 81 6.56 5.04 13.97
N ASN A 82 6.85 4.01 13.20
CA ASN A 82 7.16 2.68 13.72
C ASN A 82 8.64 2.51 14.06
N LYS A 83 9.44 3.49 13.77
CA LYS A 83 10.88 3.48 14.02
C LYS A 83 11.17 3.88 15.45
N HIS A 84 11.95 3.09 16.12
CA HIS A 84 12.36 3.34 17.51
C HIS A 84 13.80 3.78 17.58
#